data_ea8af0c8b3097921c33f9c57098b738d
#
_entry.id   ea8af0c8b3097921c33f9c57098b738d
#
_cell.length_a   1.000
_cell.length_b   1.000
_cell.length_c   1.000
_cell.angle_alpha   90.00
_cell.angle_beta   90.00
_cell.angle_gamma   90.00
#
_symmetry.space_group_name_H-M   'P 1'
#
loop_
_entity.id
_entity.type
_entity.pdbx_description
1 polymer ?
#
loop_
_entity_poly.entity_id
_entity_poly.type
_entity_poly.pdbx_seq_one_letter_code
_entity_poly.pdbx_strand_id
1 'polypeptide(L)'
;MIHRINVENDGRSSRVNGGVHVPETPRIGLALGSGGARGFAHIGVLQVLEEAKVPVHVISGSSMGSLIGAIYATGAPVKRIEQLACHLPVTQWIDVTLPRMGVIAGERFHRLIKLLTKELNFDQTVIPLSIIATDLETGERVTFTEGPIHEAVRASVAIPGVFTPYRYHGRILVDGGVIDRVPIQAARELGAEFVIAVDVGLFDKLPPVKNVVDVIVQSIDIMEREVFRYRVLDADFVVRPALDLMSSIAFNSAEKAIEVGRTAMQGALPQLLSLLDEWRGLHSQ
;
A
#
# COMPACT_ATOMS: atom_id res chain seq x y z
N MET A 1 -0.94 5.58 -51.47
CA MET A 1 -2.10 4.64 -51.52
C MET A 1 -2.24 4.07 -50.12
N ILE A 2 -3.09 4.65 -49.31
CA ILE A 2 -3.26 4.30 -47.90
C ILE A 2 -4.62 3.62 -47.77
N HIS A 3 -4.63 2.31 -47.48
CA HIS A 3 -5.86 1.56 -47.23
C HIS A 3 -6.43 1.93 -45.85
N ARG A 4 -7.58 2.59 -45.85
CA ARG A 4 -8.44 2.74 -44.68
C ARG A 4 -9.20 1.42 -44.48
N ILE A 5 -9.04 0.81 -43.31
CA ILE A 5 -9.89 -0.29 -42.85
C ILE A 5 -11.12 0.36 -42.20
N ASN A 6 -12.28 0.20 -42.82
CA ASN A 6 -13.57 0.51 -42.26
C ASN A 6 -13.93 -0.58 -41.24
N VAL A 7 -14.12 -0.17 -39.95
CA VAL A 7 -14.78 -1.01 -38.96
C VAL A 7 -16.27 -0.69 -39.02
N GLU A 8 -17.03 -1.61 -39.55
CA GLU A 8 -18.49 -1.57 -39.54
C GLU A 8 -19.00 -1.70 -38.10
N ASN A 9 -19.75 -0.69 -37.68
CA ASN A 9 -20.42 -0.62 -36.40
C ASN A 9 -21.74 -1.41 -36.53
N ASP A 10 -21.75 -2.68 -36.06
CA ASP A 10 -22.97 -3.51 -36.05
C ASP A 10 -23.90 -3.04 -34.94
N GLY A 11 -24.80 -2.15 -35.32
CA GLY A 11 -25.81 -1.57 -34.44
C GLY A 11 -26.88 -2.57 -34.03
N ARG A 12 -26.63 -3.38 -33.00
CA ARG A 12 -27.70 -4.07 -32.26
C ARG A 12 -28.19 -3.20 -31.11
N SER A 13 -29.22 -2.43 -31.39
CA SER A 13 -30.07 -1.78 -30.42
C SER A 13 -30.68 -2.81 -29.46
N SER A 14 -30.06 -3.08 -28.34
CA SER A 14 -30.68 -3.73 -27.20
C SER A 14 -31.50 -2.70 -26.46
N ARG A 15 -32.81 -2.90 -26.38
CA ARG A 15 -33.77 -2.09 -25.63
C ARG A 15 -33.31 -2.02 -24.17
N VAL A 16 -32.95 -0.82 -23.71
CA VAL A 16 -32.64 -0.53 -22.32
C VAL A 16 -33.95 -0.54 -21.55
N ASN A 17 -34.26 -1.63 -20.88
CA ASN A 17 -35.16 -1.59 -19.74
C ASN A 17 -34.40 -0.83 -18.64
N GLY A 18 -34.98 0.21 -18.08
CA GLY A 18 -34.39 1.07 -17.05
C GLY A 18 -34.20 0.39 -15.68
N GLY A 19 -33.54 -0.76 -15.65
CA GLY A 19 -33.05 -1.40 -14.44
C GLY A 19 -31.70 -0.78 -14.10
N VAL A 20 -31.57 -0.26 -12.89
CA VAL A 20 -30.28 0.13 -12.30
C VAL A 20 -29.37 -1.09 -12.36
N HIS A 21 -28.27 -1.04 -13.13
CA HIS A 21 -27.30 -2.12 -13.18
C HIS A 21 -26.53 -2.13 -11.85
N VAL A 22 -26.97 -2.98 -10.92
CA VAL A 22 -26.23 -3.24 -9.69
C VAL A 22 -25.00 -4.07 -10.05
N PRO A 23 -23.77 -3.60 -9.78
CA PRO A 23 -22.56 -4.37 -10.07
C PRO A 23 -22.58 -5.68 -9.27
N GLU A 24 -22.15 -6.79 -9.88
CA GLU A 24 -22.08 -8.12 -9.23
C GLU A 24 -21.16 -8.14 -8.01
N THR A 25 -20.26 -7.18 -7.88
CA THR A 25 -19.34 -7.02 -6.74
C THR A 25 -19.20 -5.55 -6.39
N PRO A 26 -18.98 -5.19 -5.11
CA PRO A 26 -18.68 -3.81 -4.73
C PRO A 26 -17.39 -3.34 -5.41
N ARG A 27 -17.20 -2.03 -5.52
CA ARG A 27 -15.92 -1.45 -5.87
C ARG A 27 -14.96 -1.63 -4.69
N ILE A 28 -14.10 -2.67 -4.76
CA ILE A 28 -13.20 -3.07 -3.68
C ILE A 28 -11.96 -2.17 -3.66
N GLY A 29 -11.73 -1.53 -2.52
CA GLY A 29 -10.51 -0.80 -2.20
C GLY A 29 -9.59 -1.62 -1.31
N LEU A 30 -8.28 -1.52 -1.55
CA LEU A 30 -7.25 -2.14 -0.73
C LEU A 30 -6.43 -1.05 -0.03
N ALA A 31 -6.54 -0.97 1.30
CA ALA A 31 -5.77 -0.05 2.12
C ALA A 31 -4.55 -0.77 2.72
N LEU A 32 -3.35 -0.46 2.22
CA LEU A 32 -2.09 -1.10 2.61
C LEU A 32 -1.35 -0.23 3.63
N GLY A 33 -1.20 -0.77 4.85
CA GLY A 33 -0.66 -0.04 5.98
C GLY A 33 0.86 0.13 5.98
N SER A 34 1.31 1.10 6.79
CA SER A 34 2.70 1.30 7.19
C SER A 34 3.21 0.13 8.04
N GLY A 35 4.51 -0.12 8.01
CA GLY A 35 5.12 -1.15 8.84
C GLY A 35 6.57 -1.48 8.50
N GLY A 36 7.26 -0.68 7.67
CA GLY A 36 8.64 -0.92 7.26
C GLY A 36 8.79 -2.32 6.64
N ALA A 37 9.80 -3.09 7.06
CA ALA A 37 10.04 -4.44 6.55
C ALA A 37 8.88 -5.43 6.79
N ARG A 38 8.06 -5.21 7.82
CA ARG A 38 6.82 -6.00 8.05
C ARG A 38 5.84 -5.86 6.88
N GLY A 39 5.89 -4.74 6.17
CA GLY A 39 5.03 -4.47 5.00
C GLY A 39 5.27 -5.40 3.81
N PHE A 40 6.34 -6.19 3.78
CA PHE A 40 6.45 -7.28 2.78
C PHE A 40 5.31 -8.30 2.90
N ALA A 41 4.62 -8.38 4.04
CA ALA A 41 3.43 -9.21 4.21
C ALA A 41 2.29 -8.82 3.25
N HIS A 42 2.23 -7.56 2.79
CA HIS A 42 1.26 -7.14 1.77
C HIS A 42 1.36 -7.98 0.48
N ILE A 43 2.57 -8.42 0.12
CA ILE A 43 2.79 -9.27 -1.07
C ILE A 43 2.06 -10.59 -0.90
N GLY A 44 2.17 -11.23 0.28
CA GLY A 44 1.47 -12.49 0.59
C GLY A 44 -0.05 -12.33 0.56
N VAL A 45 -0.56 -11.19 1.06
CA VAL A 45 -2.00 -10.88 0.97
C VAL A 45 -2.44 -10.73 -0.48
N LEU A 46 -1.69 -10.00 -1.31
CA LEU A 46 -1.99 -9.82 -2.73
C LEU A 46 -1.98 -11.15 -3.50
N GLN A 47 -1.06 -12.07 -3.18
CA GLN A 47 -1.02 -13.41 -3.79
C GLN A 47 -2.34 -14.16 -3.57
N VAL A 48 -2.84 -14.17 -2.34
CA VAL A 48 -4.10 -14.88 -2.02
C VAL A 48 -5.31 -14.21 -2.67
N LEU A 49 -5.35 -12.88 -2.72
CA LEU A 49 -6.43 -12.16 -3.40
C LEU A 49 -6.44 -12.46 -4.91
N GLU A 50 -5.27 -12.49 -5.58
CA GLU A 50 -5.17 -12.90 -7.01
C GLU A 50 -5.61 -14.34 -7.22
N GLU A 51 -5.12 -15.28 -6.40
CA GLU A 51 -5.49 -16.71 -6.48
C GLU A 51 -6.99 -16.94 -6.29
N ALA A 52 -7.60 -16.20 -5.36
CA ALA A 52 -9.03 -16.24 -5.11
C ALA A 52 -9.85 -15.41 -6.11
N LYS A 53 -9.20 -14.72 -7.05
CA LYS A 53 -9.85 -13.85 -8.05
C LYS A 53 -10.70 -12.74 -7.40
N VAL A 54 -10.31 -12.26 -6.23
CA VAL A 54 -10.91 -11.09 -5.60
C VAL A 54 -10.39 -9.85 -6.31
N PRO A 55 -11.25 -9.08 -7.00
CA PRO A 55 -10.79 -7.92 -7.75
C PRO A 55 -10.37 -6.79 -6.80
N VAL A 56 -9.31 -6.06 -7.15
CA VAL A 56 -8.89 -4.83 -6.48
C VAL A 56 -9.09 -3.68 -7.44
N HIS A 57 -10.01 -2.75 -7.11
CA HIS A 57 -10.41 -1.67 -8.00
C HIS A 57 -9.71 -0.34 -7.69
N VAL A 58 -9.27 -0.13 -6.45
CA VAL A 58 -8.50 1.04 -6.02
C VAL A 58 -7.52 0.64 -4.92
N ILE A 59 -6.40 1.34 -4.81
CA ILE A 59 -5.38 1.10 -3.79
C ILE A 59 -5.05 2.41 -3.08
N SER A 60 -4.97 2.35 -1.77
CA SER A 60 -4.35 3.39 -0.95
C SER A 60 -3.19 2.80 -0.16
N GLY A 61 -2.10 3.55 -0.02
CA GLY A 61 -0.90 3.04 0.64
C GLY A 61 -0.19 4.06 1.50
N SER A 62 0.40 3.59 2.61
CA SER A 62 1.25 4.35 3.51
C SER A 62 2.57 3.60 3.71
N SER A 63 3.71 4.32 3.62
CA SER A 63 5.06 3.76 3.80
C SER A 63 5.32 2.54 2.89
N MET A 64 5.70 1.38 3.46
CA MET A 64 5.89 0.15 2.67
C MET A 64 4.62 -0.26 1.93
N GLY A 65 3.44 0.00 2.49
CA GLY A 65 2.18 -0.22 1.79
C GLY A 65 2.05 0.64 0.53
N SER A 66 2.57 1.88 0.54
CA SER A 66 2.63 2.73 -0.65
C SER A 66 3.56 2.17 -1.72
N LEU A 67 4.72 1.64 -1.33
CA LEU A 67 5.68 1.04 -2.26
C LEU A 67 5.11 -0.21 -2.94
N ILE A 68 4.62 -1.17 -2.14
CA ILE A 68 4.05 -2.41 -2.67
C ILE A 68 2.79 -2.12 -3.50
N GLY A 69 1.91 -1.26 -2.99
CA GLY A 69 0.69 -0.85 -3.69
C GLY A 69 0.99 -0.14 -5.01
N ALA A 70 1.99 0.76 -5.03
CA ALA A 70 2.39 1.47 -6.25
C ALA A 70 2.94 0.50 -7.32
N ILE A 71 3.85 -0.40 -6.95
CA ILE A 71 4.39 -1.38 -7.88
C ILE A 71 3.26 -2.27 -8.43
N TYR A 72 2.34 -2.72 -7.58
CA TYR A 72 1.20 -3.52 -7.99
C TYR A 72 0.25 -2.73 -8.92
N ALA A 73 -0.04 -1.48 -8.58
CA ALA A 73 -0.90 -0.60 -9.38
C ALA A 73 -0.36 -0.31 -10.78
N THR A 74 0.96 -0.43 -11.01
CA THR A 74 1.55 -0.35 -12.36
C THR A 74 1.31 -1.59 -13.23
N GLY A 75 0.56 -2.59 -12.73
CA GLY A 75 0.31 -3.86 -13.42
C GLY A 75 1.48 -4.85 -13.32
N ALA A 76 2.36 -4.71 -12.33
CA ALA A 76 3.41 -5.69 -12.08
C ALA A 76 2.80 -6.97 -11.48
N PRO A 77 3.08 -8.18 -12.02
CA PRO A 77 2.62 -9.43 -11.44
C PRO A 77 3.14 -9.61 -10.01
N VAL A 78 2.29 -10.04 -9.07
CA VAL A 78 2.67 -10.21 -7.64
C VAL A 78 3.89 -11.11 -7.49
N LYS A 79 4.01 -12.18 -8.28
CA LYS A 79 5.18 -13.06 -8.31
C LYS A 79 6.48 -12.30 -8.62
N ARG A 80 6.42 -11.27 -9.47
CA ARG A 80 7.59 -10.43 -9.77
C ARG A 80 7.95 -9.53 -8.60
N ILE A 81 6.95 -9.01 -7.88
CA ILE A 81 7.14 -8.19 -6.68
C ILE A 81 7.81 -9.02 -5.59
N GLU A 82 7.36 -10.26 -5.37
CA GLU A 82 7.98 -11.21 -4.46
C GLU A 82 9.45 -11.48 -4.80
N GLN A 83 9.74 -11.81 -6.06
CA GLN A 83 11.11 -12.06 -6.50
C GLN A 83 12.03 -10.87 -6.23
N LEU A 84 11.57 -9.65 -6.48
CA LEU A 84 12.32 -8.43 -6.17
C LEU A 84 12.54 -8.27 -4.66
N ALA A 85 11.49 -8.45 -3.86
CA ALA A 85 11.57 -8.32 -2.40
C ALA A 85 12.55 -9.34 -1.76
N CYS A 86 12.56 -10.57 -2.26
CA CYS A 86 13.41 -11.64 -1.72
C CYS A 86 14.87 -11.60 -2.21
N HIS A 87 15.12 -11.08 -3.42
CA HIS A 87 16.46 -11.18 -4.04
C HIS A 87 17.19 -9.86 -4.20
N LEU A 88 16.55 -8.71 -3.93
CA LEU A 88 17.23 -7.42 -4.05
C LEU A 88 18.00 -7.11 -2.74
N PRO A 89 19.35 -7.13 -2.77
CA PRO A 89 20.15 -6.88 -1.58
C PRO A 89 19.93 -5.46 -1.04
N VAL A 90 19.71 -5.35 0.27
CA VAL A 90 19.51 -4.07 0.99
C VAL A 90 20.65 -3.08 0.70
N THR A 91 21.88 -3.57 0.56
CA THR A 91 23.07 -2.76 0.28
C THR A 91 23.02 -2.01 -1.07
N GLN A 92 22.18 -2.44 -2.00
CA GLN A 92 22.08 -1.81 -3.32
C GLN A 92 21.23 -0.52 -3.30
N TRP A 93 20.33 -0.37 -2.33
CA TRP A 93 19.41 0.77 -2.27
C TRP A 93 19.57 1.64 -1.01
N ILE A 94 20.41 1.24 -0.03
CA ILE A 94 20.76 2.07 1.11
C ILE A 94 22.00 2.91 0.76
N ASP A 95 21.90 4.23 0.99
CA ASP A 95 22.98 5.20 0.92
C ASP A 95 23.13 5.92 2.28
N VAL A 96 24.13 5.50 3.04
CA VAL A 96 24.43 6.10 4.35
C VAL A 96 25.02 7.50 4.15
N THR A 97 24.54 8.47 4.91
CA THR A 97 25.01 9.86 4.89
C THR A 97 25.45 10.31 6.28
N LEU A 98 26.11 11.48 6.36
CA LEU A 98 26.36 12.12 7.64
C LEU A 98 25.03 12.61 8.24
N PRO A 99 24.70 12.17 9.48
CA PRO A 99 23.39 12.42 10.05
C PRO A 99 23.18 13.90 10.40
N ARG A 100 22.38 14.59 9.60
CA ARG A 100 21.83 15.92 9.93
C ARG A 100 20.33 15.83 10.23
N MET A 101 19.59 15.17 9.32
CA MET A 101 18.13 14.98 9.44
C MET A 101 17.70 13.53 9.22
N GLY A 102 18.65 12.61 8.98
CA GLY A 102 18.46 11.18 8.77
C GLY A 102 19.80 10.49 8.52
N VAL A 103 19.87 9.18 8.75
CA VAL A 103 21.08 8.35 8.58
C VAL A 103 21.25 7.91 7.13
N ILE A 104 20.13 7.79 6.38
CA ILE A 104 20.09 7.36 4.98
C ILE A 104 19.61 8.55 4.14
N ALA A 105 20.38 8.94 3.11
CA ALA A 105 20.00 10.01 2.20
C ALA A 105 18.76 9.66 1.39
N GLY A 106 18.64 8.40 0.95
CA GLY A 106 17.50 7.86 0.25
C GLY A 106 17.50 8.09 -1.26
N GLU A 107 18.57 8.62 -1.82
CA GLU A 107 18.69 8.87 -3.26
C GLU A 107 18.79 7.56 -4.08
N ARG A 108 19.51 6.56 -3.55
CA ARG A 108 19.57 5.24 -4.20
C ARG A 108 18.21 4.56 -4.16
N PHE A 109 17.53 4.68 -3.01
CA PHE A 109 16.20 4.13 -2.87
C PHE A 109 15.19 4.84 -3.78
N HIS A 110 15.27 6.16 -3.90
CA HIS A 110 14.43 6.92 -4.84
C HIS A 110 14.62 6.47 -6.29
N ARG A 111 15.87 6.28 -6.74
CA ARG A 111 16.15 5.73 -8.09
C ARG A 111 15.59 4.33 -8.28
N LEU A 112 15.65 3.49 -7.25
CA LEU A 112 15.05 2.17 -7.28
C LEU A 112 13.52 2.24 -7.40
N ILE A 113 12.86 3.07 -6.57
CA ILE A 113 11.42 3.30 -6.63
C ILE A 113 11.02 3.77 -8.03
N LYS A 114 11.76 4.72 -8.58
CA LYS A 114 11.54 5.24 -9.94
C LYS A 114 11.56 4.12 -10.99
N LEU A 115 12.53 3.23 -10.92
CA LEU A 115 12.62 2.05 -11.79
C LEU A 115 11.46 1.07 -11.57
N LEU A 116 11.13 0.75 -10.32
CA LEU A 116 10.09 -0.21 -9.96
C LEU A 116 8.69 0.27 -10.35
N THR A 117 8.44 1.58 -10.28
CA THR A 117 7.19 2.21 -10.71
C THR A 117 7.18 2.58 -12.20
N LYS A 118 8.20 2.14 -12.98
CA LYS A 118 8.35 2.36 -14.42
C LYS A 118 8.31 3.84 -14.82
N GLU A 119 8.68 4.76 -13.92
CA GLU A 119 8.59 6.22 -14.10
C GLU A 119 7.17 6.73 -14.40
N LEU A 120 6.13 5.96 -14.08
CA LEU A 120 4.74 6.32 -14.37
C LEU A 120 4.22 7.42 -13.44
N ASN A 121 3.25 8.16 -13.95
CA ASN A 121 2.38 9.03 -13.17
C ASN A 121 1.14 8.26 -12.68
N PHE A 122 0.40 8.84 -11.74
CA PHE A 122 -0.82 8.22 -11.16
C PHE A 122 -1.89 7.93 -12.20
N ASP A 123 -2.07 8.80 -13.20
CA ASP A 123 -3.05 8.64 -14.30
C ASP A 123 -2.70 7.50 -15.29
N GLN A 124 -1.49 6.96 -15.20
CA GLN A 124 -1.00 5.86 -16.04
C GLN A 124 -1.05 4.50 -15.34
N THR A 125 -1.55 4.44 -14.10
CA THR A 125 -1.68 3.17 -13.37
C THR A 125 -2.85 2.34 -13.90
N VAL A 126 -2.71 1.02 -13.82
CA VAL A 126 -3.79 0.07 -14.17
C VAL A 126 -4.90 0.09 -13.11
N ILE A 127 -4.51 0.32 -11.85
CA ILE A 127 -5.43 0.44 -10.71
C ILE A 127 -5.25 1.84 -10.13
N PRO A 128 -6.32 2.64 -9.97
CA PRO A 128 -6.26 3.93 -9.30
C PRO A 128 -5.59 3.85 -7.94
N LEU A 129 -4.68 4.78 -7.67
CA LEU A 129 -3.79 4.75 -6.52
C LEU A 129 -3.84 6.06 -5.75
N SER A 130 -3.77 5.98 -4.41
CA SER A 130 -3.42 7.11 -3.55
C SER A 130 -2.28 6.74 -2.60
N ILE A 131 -1.41 7.70 -2.32
CA ILE A 131 -0.26 7.54 -1.44
C ILE A 131 -0.28 8.63 -0.38
N ILE A 132 -0.03 8.22 0.87
CA ILE A 132 -0.05 9.13 2.01
C ILE A 132 1.37 9.47 2.44
N ALA A 133 1.60 10.76 2.72
CA ALA A 133 2.76 11.26 3.46
C ALA A 133 2.30 12.24 4.55
N THR A 134 3.22 12.60 5.45
CA THR A 134 2.98 13.56 6.52
C THR A 134 3.80 14.81 6.27
N ASP A 135 3.18 15.98 6.30
CA ASP A 135 3.89 17.26 6.31
C ASP A 135 4.44 17.51 7.72
N LEU A 136 5.78 17.59 7.82
CA LEU A 136 6.45 17.68 9.13
C LEU A 136 6.30 19.07 9.78
N GLU A 137 6.05 20.10 8.99
CA GLU A 137 5.94 21.48 9.49
C GLU A 137 4.52 21.82 9.93
N THR A 138 3.50 21.28 9.25
CA THR A 138 2.09 21.54 9.57
C THR A 138 1.42 20.42 10.37
N GLY A 139 1.97 19.20 10.32
CA GLY A 139 1.34 18.00 10.86
C GLY A 139 0.16 17.49 10.03
N GLU A 140 -0.03 18.00 8.83
CA GLU A 140 -1.14 17.62 7.95
C GLU A 140 -0.86 16.34 7.17
N ARG A 141 -1.95 15.60 6.87
CA ARG A 141 -1.94 14.50 5.92
C ARG A 141 -1.80 15.04 4.50
N VAL A 142 -0.82 14.57 3.76
CA VAL A 142 -0.65 14.83 2.33
C VAL A 142 -1.06 13.58 1.56
N THR A 143 -2.11 13.70 0.73
CA THR A 143 -2.60 12.62 -0.12
C THR A 143 -2.19 12.89 -1.57
N PHE A 144 -1.39 12.00 -2.14
CA PHE A 144 -0.97 12.06 -3.54
C PHE A 144 -1.90 11.18 -4.38
N THR A 145 -2.47 11.76 -5.43
CA THR A 145 -3.30 11.11 -6.44
C THR A 145 -2.92 11.55 -7.86
N GLU A 146 -1.94 12.42 -8.00
CA GLU A 146 -1.47 12.97 -9.27
C GLU A 146 0.05 13.16 -9.28
N GLY A 147 0.63 13.36 -10.45
CA GLY A 147 2.07 13.54 -10.64
C GLY A 147 2.86 12.21 -10.66
N PRO A 148 4.19 12.26 -10.51
CA PRO A 148 5.06 11.09 -10.56
C PRO A 148 4.90 10.22 -9.32
N ILE A 149 4.61 8.93 -9.49
CA ILE A 149 4.40 7.97 -8.40
C ILE A 149 5.64 7.85 -7.50
N HIS A 150 6.84 7.85 -8.10
CA HIS A 150 8.09 7.67 -7.36
C HIS A 150 8.37 8.79 -6.34
N GLU A 151 7.91 10.02 -6.62
CA GLU A 151 8.02 11.16 -5.71
C GLU A 151 7.15 10.93 -4.46
N ALA A 152 5.89 10.55 -4.68
CA ALA A 152 4.94 10.26 -3.62
C ALA A 152 5.39 9.09 -2.74
N VAL A 153 5.85 7.98 -3.36
CA VAL A 153 6.40 6.83 -2.62
C VAL A 153 7.64 7.25 -1.83
N ARG A 154 8.58 8.03 -2.43
CA ARG A 154 9.78 8.49 -1.73
C ARG A 154 9.44 9.35 -0.51
N ALA A 155 8.42 10.21 -0.61
CA ALA A 155 7.91 10.96 0.54
C ALA A 155 7.30 10.03 1.60
N SER A 156 6.45 9.10 1.18
CA SER A 156 5.71 8.18 2.05
C SER A 156 6.61 7.21 2.83
N VAL A 157 7.79 6.85 2.32
CA VAL A 157 8.74 5.94 2.99
C VAL A 157 9.84 6.65 3.78
N ALA A 158 9.75 7.96 3.96
CA ALA A 158 10.75 8.77 4.66
C ALA A 158 10.60 8.63 6.18
N ILE A 159 10.92 7.44 6.73
CA ILE A 159 10.84 7.13 8.17
C ILE A 159 11.68 8.12 8.97
N PRO A 160 11.10 8.87 9.94
CA PRO A 160 11.83 9.84 10.74
C PRO A 160 13.04 9.22 11.47
N GLY A 161 14.18 9.92 11.42
CA GLY A 161 15.44 9.44 12.01
C GLY A 161 16.18 8.38 11.18
N VAL A 162 15.51 7.67 10.27
CA VAL A 162 16.12 6.68 9.35
C VAL A 162 16.45 7.34 8.03
N PHE A 163 15.45 7.80 7.31
CA PHE A 163 15.62 8.50 6.03
C PHE A 163 15.61 10.02 6.20
N THR A 164 16.35 10.72 5.35
CA THR A 164 16.22 12.18 5.23
C THR A 164 14.79 12.51 4.78
N PRO A 165 14.10 13.45 5.45
CA PRO A 165 12.79 13.94 5.02
C PRO A 165 12.81 14.40 3.56
N TYR A 166 11.72 14.14 2.84
CA TYR A 166 11.64 14.45 1.43
C TYR A 166 11.10 15.87 1.19
N ARG A 167 11.84 16.66 0.40
CA ARG A 167 11.38 18.02 0.04
C ARG A 167 10.58 17.97 -1.26
N TYR A 168 9.32 18.38 -1.20
CA TYR A 168 8.41 18.35 -2.34
C TYR A 168 7.56 19.63 -2.37
N HIS A 169 7.68 20.43 -3.44
CA HIS A 169 6.94 21.71 -3.61
C HIS A 169 6.96 22.62 -2.38
N GLY A 170 8.11 22.79 -1.75
CA GLY A 170 8.29 23.66 -0.57
C GLY A 170 7.90 23.02 0.76
N ARG A 171 7.30 21.83 0.77
CA ARG A 171 6.97 21.05 1.98
C ARG A 171 8.12 20.13 2.39
N ILE A 172 8.19 19.82 3.67
CA ILE A 172 9.09 18.81 4.25
C ILE A 172 8.26 17.60 4.63
N LEU A 173 8.35 16.53 3.86
CA LEU A 173 7.51 15.35 4.01
C LEU A 173 8.26 14.20 4.68
N VAL A 174 7.55 13.50 5.55
CA VAL A 174 7.98 12.27 6.21
C VAL A 174 6.95 11.15 6.00
N ASP A 175 7.26 9.97 6.53
CA ASP A 175 6.46 8.75 6.40
C ASP A 175 4.97 8.98 6.69
N GLY A 176 4.13 8.41 5.83
CA GLY A 176 2.69 8.52 5.94
C GLY A 176 2.13 7.86 7.19
N GLY A 177 2.80 6.83 7.72
CA GLY A 177 2.42 6.13 8.93
C GLY A 177 2.35 7.02 10.17
N VAL A 178 3.11 8.13 10.19
CA VAL A 178 3.09 9.09 11.29
C VAL A 178 1.69 9.66 11.53
N ILE A 179 0.90 9.88 10.46
CA ILE A 179 -0.43 10.49 10.57
C ILE A 179 -1.58 9.54 10.18
N ASP A 180 -1.37 8.72 9.15
CA ASP A 180 -2.39 7.80 8.63
C ASP A 180 -1.76 6.45 8.28
N ARG A 181 -1.69 5.60 9.30
CA ARG A 181 -1.00 4.33 9.22
C ARG A 181 -1.63 3.35 8.26
N VAL A 182 -2.96 3.23 8.24
CA VAL A 182 -3.72 2.39 7.30
C VAL A 182 -4.75 3.28 6.62
N PRO A 183 -4.49 3.71 5.38
CA PRO A 183 -5.21 4.82 4.75
C PRO A 183 -6.58 4.40 4.17
N ILE A 184 -7.50 3.96 5.04
CA ILE A 184 -8.84 3.48 4.69
C ILE A 184 -9.64 4.59 4.03
N GLN A 185 -9.62 5.79 4.64
CA GLN A 185 -10.36 6.94 4.12
C GLN A 185 -9.89 7.34 2.72
N ALA A 186 -8.58 7.25 2.43
CA ALA A 186 -8.06 7.54 1.10
C ALA A 186 -8.54 6.53 0.04
N ALA A 187 -8.77 5.25 0.42
CA ALA A 187 -9.41 4.29 -0.48
C ALA A 187 -10.88 4.65 -0.74
N ARG A 188 -11.61 5.12 0.30
CA ARG A 188 -12.99 5.62 0.14
C ARG A 188 -13.04 6.85 -0.78
N GLU A 189 -12.11 7.79 -0.64
CA GLU A 189 -11.98 8.98 -1.49
C GLU A 189 -11.73 8.63 -2.96
N LEU A 190 -11.09 7.47 -3.25
CA LEU A 190 -10.95 6.91 -4.60
C LEU A 190 -12.22 6.17 -5.08
N GLY A 191 -13.29 6.14 -4.29
CA GLY A 191 -14.58 5.53 -4.63
C GLY A 191 -14.70 4.06 -4.25
N ALA A 192 -13.94 3.56 -3.26
CA ALA A 192 -14.15 2.22 -2.73
C ALA A 192 -15.49 2.13 -1.97
N GLU A 193 -16.31 1.14 -2.32
CA GLU A 193 -17.57 0.80 -1.64
C GLU A 193 -17.34 -0.24 -0.55
N PHE A 194 -16.32 -1.08 -0.70
CA PHE A 194 -15.86 -2.07 0.26
C PHE A 194 -14.35 -1.96 0.42
N VAL A 195 -13.86 -1.74 1.64
CA VAL A 195 -12.43 -1.57 1.91
C VAL A 195 -11.87 -2.76 2.68
N ILE A 196 -10.89 -3.42 2.06
CA ILE A 196 -10.02 -4.41 2.70
C ILE A 196 -8.80 -3.66 3.24
N ALA A 197 -8.67 -3.57 4.55
CA ALA A 197 -7.52 -2.98 5.22
C ALA A 197 -6.49 -4.06 5.60
N VAL A 198 -5.21 -3.82 5.31
CA VAL A 198 -4.11 -4.69 5.71
C VAL A 198 -3.22 -3.96 6.71
N ASP A 199 -3.32 -4.35 7.97
CA ASP A 199 -2.56 -3.77 9.08
C ASP A 199 -1.41 -4.69 9.48
N VAL A 200 -0.19 -4.31 9.10
CA VAL A 200 1.06 -5.04 9.38
C VAL A 200 1.82 -4.49 10.57
N GLY A 201 1.24 -3.61 11.32
CA GLY A 201 1.92 -2.94 12.42
C GLY A 201 1.31 -3.25 13.79
N LEU A 202 0.32 -4.12 13.92
CA LEU A 202 -0.10 -4.69 15.20
C LEU A 202 0.83 -5.84 15.57
N PHE A 203 1.35 -5.79 16.79
CA PHE A 203 2.20 -6.81 17.38
C PHE A 203 2.00 -6.80 18.89
N ASP A 204 2.05 -7.96 19.51
CA ASP A 204 1.99 -8.12 20.96
C ASP A 204 3.37 -8.03 21.60
N LYS A 205 4.41 -8.44 20.86
CA LYS A 205 5.80 -8.46 21.31
C LYS A 205 6.71 -7.66 20.40
N LEU A 206 7.49 -6.78 21.01
CA LEU A 206 8.50 -5.96 20.35
C LEU A 206 9.85 -6.68 20.27
N PRO A 207 10.64 -6.46 19.20
CA PRO A 207 12.00 -6.94 19.13
C PRO A 207 12.90 -6.22 20.15
N PRO A 208 14.04 -6.81 20.56
CA PRO A 208 14.99 -6.16 21.47
C PRO A 208 15.62 -4.92 20.80
N VAL A 209 15.75 -3.85 21.60
CA VAL A 209 16.41 -2.59 21.18
C VAL A 209 17.93 -2.76 21.28
N LYS A 210 18.67 -2.40 20.22
CA LYS A 210 20.13 -2.56 20.13
C LYS A 210 20.88 -1.25 19.90
N ASN A 211 20.24 -0.26 19.29
CA ASN A 211 20.88 0.99 18.90
C ASN A 211 19.86 2.15 18.89
N VAL A 212 20.34 3.38 18.66
CA VAL A 212 19.51 4.59 18.68
C VAL A 212 18.42 4.58 17.60
N VAL A 213 18.69 3.96 16.44
CA VAL A 213 17.69 3.85 15.35
C VAL A 213 16.54 2.95 15.82
N ASP A 214 16.83 1.82 16.48
CA ASP A 214 15.81 0.96 17.06
C ASP A 214 14.95 1.71 18.08
N VAL A 215 15.56 2.57 18.92
CA VAL A 215 14.82 3.40 19.89
C VAL A 215 13.82 4.31 19.17
N ILE A 216 14.28 5.06 18.17
CA ILE A 216 13.43 6.02 17.45
C ILE A 216 12.29 5.27 16.74
N VAL A 217 12.62 4.28 15.94
CA VAL A 217 11.65 3.54 15.12
C VAL A 217 10.64 2.82 16.01
N GLN A 218 11.10 2.17 17.09
CA GLN A 218 10.22 1.45 17.98
C GLN A 218 9.31 2.39 18.81
N SER A 219 9.80 3.58 19.15
CA SER A 219 8.97 4.61 19.78
C SER A 219 7.85 5.09 18.84
N ILE A 220 8.16 5.29 17.55
CA ILE A 220 7.17 5.64 16.52
C ILE A 220 6.17 4.48 16.37
N ASP A 221 6.64 3.24 16.22
CA ASP A 221 5.79 2.05 16.12
C ASP A 221 4.79 1.94 17.30
N ILE A 222 5.25 2.25 18.53
CA ILE A 222 4.39 2.25 19.72
C ILE A 222 3.35 3.36 19.65
N MET A 223 3.75 4.58 19.31
CA MET A 223 2.84 5.72 19.19
C MET A 223 1.79 5.50 18.12
N GLU A 224 2.19 5.04 16.94
CA GLU A 224 1.29 4.69 15.83
C GLU A 224 0.28 3.62 16.28
N ARG A 225 0.74 2.58 16.97
CA ARG A 225 -0.11 1.51 17.48
C ARG A 225 -1.15 2.04 18.49
N GLU A 226 -0.74 2.88 19.45
CA GLU A 226 -1.65 3.42 20.45
C GLU A 226 -2.70 4.35 19.82
N VAL A 227 -2.29 5.24 18.91
CA VAL A 227 -3.24 6.08 18.15
C VAL A 227 -4.25 5.22 17.37
N PHE A 228 -3.77 4.14 16.75
CA PHE A 228 -4.61 3.25 15.96
C PHE A 228 -5.61 2.44 16.80
N ARG A 229 -5.26 2.06 18.03
CA ARG A 229 -6.19 1.36 18.96
C ARG A 229 -7.45 2.16 19.26
N TYR A 230 -7.35 3.48 19.26
CA TYR A 230 -8.47 4.39 19.55
C TYR A 230 -9.21 4.84 18.29
N ARG A 231 -8.64 4.62 17.12
CA ARG A 231 -9.34 4.85 15.85
C ARG A 231 -10.14 3.59 15.50
N VAL A 232 -11.46 3.71 15.51
CA VAL A 232 -12.33 2.67 14.94
C VAL A 232 -11.97 2.57 13.46
N LEU A 233 -11.51 1.37 13.04
CA LEU A 233 -11.26 1.12 11.63
C LEU A 233 -12.60 1.13 10.90
N ASP A 234 -12.81 2.11 10.06
CA ASP A 234 -13.95 2.20 9.14
C ASP A 234 -13.69 1.37 7.86
N ALA A 235 -13.13 0.17 8.07
CA ALA A 235 -12.92 -0.81 7.02
C ALA A 235 -13.98 -1.91 7.13
N ASP A 236 -14.43 -2.41 5.99
CA ASP A 236 -15.39 -3.51 5.95
C ASP A 236 -14.75 -4.83 6.31
N PHE A 237 -13.44 -4.96 6.02
CA PHE A 237 -12.66 -6.14 6.34
C PHE A 237 -11.22 -5.79 6.72
N VAL A 238 -10.68 -6.42 7.75
CA VAL A 238 -9.31 -6.16 8.23
C VAL A 238 -8.49 -7.44 8.31
N VAL A 239 -7.36 -7.45 7.63
CA VAL A 239 -6.36 -8.52 7.71
C VAL A 239 -5.19 -8.07 8.59
N ARG A 240 -4.82 -8.87 9.58
CA ARG A 240 -3.73 -8.59 10.52
C ARG A 240 -2.74 -9.76 10.55
N PRO A 241 -1.68 -9.72 9.71
CA PRO A 241 -0.61 -10.72 9.78
C PRO A 241 0.10 -10.66 11.14
N ALA A 242 0.32 -11.83 11.77
CA ALA A 242 1.00 -11.94 13.06
C ALA A 242 2.52 -11.81 12.89
N LEU A 243 3.04 -10.59 12.94
CA LEU A 243 4.44 -10.25 12.67
C LEU A 243 5.23 -9.96 13.96
N ASP A 244 4.90 -10.68 15.04
CA ASP A 244 5.57 -10.55 16.34
C ASP A 244 7.08 -10.75 16.24
N LEU A 245 7.83 -9.97 17.04
CA LEU A 245 9.30 -9.95 17.09
C LEU A 245 10.00 -9.58 15.78
N MET A 246 9.27 -9.25 14.71
CA MET A 246 9.86 -8.74 13.48
C MET A 246 10.11 -7.25 13.60
N SER A 247 11.38 -6.82 13.46
CA SER A 247 11.72 -5.39 13.41
C SER A 247 11.25 -4.77 12.09
N SER A 248 10.72 -3.55 12.16
CA SER A 248 10.32 -2.76 10.99
C SER A 248 11.49 -2.35 10.08
N ILE A 249 12.74 -2.56 10.54
CA ILE A 249 13.96 -2.32 9.74
C ILE A 249 14.68 -3.62 9.33
N ALA A 250 14.08 -4.79 9.54
CA ALA A 250 14.66 -6.09 9.19
C ALA A 250 14.37 -6.47 7.73
N PHE A 251 14.82 -5.68 6.77
CA PHE A 251 14.55 -5.85 5.33
C PHE A 251 15.10 -7.15 4.70
N ASN A 252 15.94 -7.88 5.41
CA ASN A 252 16.40 -9.21 5.01
C ASN A 252 15.42 -10.35 5.35
N SER A 253 14.27 -10.04 5.92
CA SER A 253 13.25 -11.00 6.35
C SER A 253 12.00 -11.01 5.44
N ALA A 254 12.16 -10.58 4.17
CA ALA A 254 11.05 -10.44 3.22
C ALA A 254 10.27 -11.76 3.04
N GLU A 255 10.96 -12.87 2.79
CA GLU A 255 10.35 -14.18 2.58
C GLU A 255 9.45 -14.59 3.76
N LYS A 256 9.94 -14.42 4.99
CA LYS A 256 9.16 -14.72 6.21
C LYS A 256 7.92 -13.81 6.32
N ALA A 257 8.05 -12.53 6.05
CA ALA A 257 6.93 -11.60 6.12
C ALA A 257 5.86 -11.93 5.07
N ILE A 258 6.27 -12.27 3.84
CA ILE A 258 5.37 -12.66 2.74
C ILE A 258 4.56 -13.90 3.15
N GLU A 259 5.23 -14.93 3.69
CA GLU A 259 4.57 -16.16 4.13
C GLU A 259 3.56 -15.91 5.26
N VAL A 260 3.90 -15.06 6.23
CA VAL A 260 2.97 -14.67 7.31
C VAL A 260 1.76 -13.92 6.74
N GLY A 261 1.99 -13.00 5.78
CA GLY A 261 0.91 -12.30 5.09
C GLY A 261 -0.01 -13.23 4.31
N ARG A 262 0.58 -14.19 3.60
CA ARG A 262 -0.14 -15.23 2.86
C ARG A 262 -1.01 -16.08 3.79
N THR A 263 -0.42 -16.59 4.86
CA THR A 263 -1.13 -17.43 5.86
C THR A 263 -2.29 -16.66 6.50
N ALA A 264 -2.07 -15.40 6.88
CA ALA A 264 -3.10 -14.56 7.47
C ALA A 264 -4.29 -14.36 6.51
N MET A 265 -4.01 -14.06 5.23
CA MET A 265 -5.06 -13.84 4.25
C MET A 265 -5.78 -15.16 3.89
N GLN A 266 -5.07 -16.29 3.78
CA GLN A 266 -5.69 -17.60 3.56
C GLN A 266 -6.69 -17.96 4.69
N GLY A 267 -6.31 -17.71 5.94
CA GLY A 267 -7.20 -17.94 7.08
C GLY A 267 -8.42 -16.99 7.12
N ALA A 268 -8.25 -15.78 6.61
CA ALA A 268 -9.29 -14.75 6.60
C ALA A 268 -10.19 -14.82 5.34
N LEU A 269 -9.76 -15.49 4.28
CA LEU A 269 -10.45 -15.53 2.98
C LEU A 269 -11.90 -16.04 3.05
N PRO A 270 -12.24 -17.11 3.79
CA PRO A 270 -13.62 -17.57 3.87
C PRO A 270 -14.58 -16.49 4.41
N GLN A 271 -14.14 -15.74 5.43
CA GLN A 271 -14.93 -14.65 5.99
C GLN A 271 -15.08 -13.49 4.99
N LEU A 272 -13.99 -13.12 4.27
CA LEU A 272 -14.07 -12.10 3.23
C LEU A 272 -15.09 -12.47 2.16
N LEU A 273 -15.04 -13.70 1.66
CA LEU A 273 -15.97 -14.16 0.62
C LEU A 273 -17.43 -14.13 1.11
N SER A 274 -17.69 -14.53 2.37
CA SER A 274 -19.03 -14.42 2.97
C SER A 274 -19.54 -12.98 3.01
N LEU A 275 -18.70 -12.03 3.42
CA LEU A 275 -19.07 -10.61 3.47
C LEU A 275 -19.35 -10.03 2.07
N LEU A 276 -18.59 -10.45 1.06
CA LEU A 276 -18.83 -10.04 -0.32
C LEU A 276 -20.12 -10.62 -0.89
N ASP A 277 -20.48 -11.86 -0.52
CA ASP A 277 -21.76 -12.47 -0.89
C ASP A 277 -22.94 -11.80 -0.19
N GLU A 278 -22.80 -11.45 1.08
CA GLU A 278 -23.81 -10.67 1.83
C GLU A 278 -24.03 -9.29 1.19
N TRP A 279 -22.93 -8.60 0.81
CA TRP A 279 -23.02 -7.31 0.11
C TRP A 279 -23.84 -7.43 -1.20
N ARG A 280 -23.59 -8.49 -2.00
CA ARG A 280 -24.39 -8.76 -3.21
C ARG A 280 -25.87 -8.94 -2.90
N GLY A 281 -26.20 -9.72 -1.86
CA GLY A 281 -27.58 -9.96 -1.46
C GLY A 281 -28.34 -8.71 -1.07
N LEU A 282 -27.65 -7.74 -0.42
CA LEU A 282 -28.24 -6.47 -0.01
C LEU A 282 -28.48 -5.50 -1.18
N HIS A 283 -27.70 -5.56 -2.24
CA HIS A 283 -27.78 -4.65 -3.39
C HIS A 283 -28.44 -5.26 -4.62
N SER A 284 -28.89 -6.53 -4.55
CA SER A 284 -29.61 -7.22 -5.63
C SER A 284 -31.15 -7.14 -5.46
N GLN A 285 -31.66 -6.44 -4.42
CA GLN A 285 -33.06 -6.18 -4.18
C GLN A 285 -33.45 -4.77 -4.62
#